data_2632d3047292d7a56be3fdaa852323ac
#
_entry.id   2632d3047292d7a56be3fdaa852323ac
#
_cell.length_a   1.000
_cell.length_b   1.000
_cell.length_c   1.000
_cell.angle_alpha   90.00
_cell.angle_beta   90.00
_cell.angle_gamma   90.00
#
_symmetry.space_group_name_H-M   'P 1'
#
loop_
_entity.id
_entity.type
_entity.pdbx_description
1 polymer ?
#
loop_
_entity_poly.entity_id
_entity_poly.type
_entity_poly.pdbx_seq_one_letter_code
_entity_poly.pdbx_strand_id
1 'polypeptide(L)'
;MQWRAFPLHPNTPEAGLLLEELFANQPVDIKKMMAHLGKTSADLGLPFGERKRTYNSRLAQELGLWAESRNAGDAFHMAAFKAYFVDGKNIAKIPVLLDLAASVNLSREEADAVLTGRAFKTAVDADWALSREAGITAVPTFVMNQDKLVGAKPYEALERLVVANGLKKRQAG
;
A
#
# COMPACT_ATOMS: atom_id res chain seq x y z
N MET A 1 7.14 -10.99 7.85
CA MET A 1 5.82 -10.56 7.32
C MET A 1 5.95 -10.52 5.81
N GLN A 2 4.91 -10.88 5.07
CA GLN A 2 4.89 -10.79 3.61
C GLN A 2 3.79 -9.81 3.19
N TRP A 3 4.12 -8.82 2.37
CA TRP A 3 3.16 -7.92 1.77
C TRP A 3 2.39 -8.62 0.66
N ARG A 4 1.11 -8.25 0.50
CA ARG A 4 0.27 -8.69 -0.61
C ARG A 4 -0.42 -7.49 -1.22
N ALA A 5 -0.43 -7.43 -2.54
CA ALA A 5 -1.12 -6.39 -3.28
C ALA A 5 -2.64 -6.55 -3.15
N PHE A 6 -3.34 -5.41 -3.00
CA PHE A 6 -4.79 -5.39 -2.86
C PHE A 6 -5.45 -4.39 -3.82
N PRO A 7 -6.54 -4.77 -4.53
CA PRO A 7 -7.23 -3.94 -5.51
C PRO A 7 -8.24 -2.99 -4.84
N LEU A 8 -7.80 -2.02 -4.04
CA LEU A 8 -8.73 -1.14 -3.31
C LEU A 8 -9.62 -0.31 -4.26
N HIS A 9 -9.02 0.29 -5.29
CA HIS A 9 -9.72 1.07 -6.33
C HIS A 9 -9.14 0.75 -7.72
N PRO A 10 -9.34 -0.48 -8.24
CA PRO A 10 -8.62 -0.97 -9.42
C PRO A 10 -8.97 -0.23 -10.71
N ASN A 11 -10.15 0.38 -10.76
CA ASN A 11 -10.67 1.10 -11.94
C ASN A 11 -10.35 2.59 -11.93
N THR A 12 -9.55 3.08 -10.98
CA THR A 12 -9.10 4.47 -10.96
C THR A 12 -8.30 4.75 -12.25
N PRO A 13 -8.63 5.81 -13.02
CA PRO A 13 -7.87 6.17 -14.21
C PRO A 13 -6.46 6.64 -13.85
N GLU A 14 -5.55 6.62 -14.83
CA GLU A 14 -4.17 7.07 -14.64
C GLU A 14 -4.08 8.52 -14.15
N ALA A 15 -4.97 9.40 -14.64
CA ALA A 15 -5.04 10.80 -14.20
C ALA A 15 -5.52 10.95 -12.76
N GLY A 16 -6.02 9.87 -12.16
CA GLY A 16 -6.64 9.88 -10.83
C GLY A 16 -8.05 10.41 -10.82
N LEU A 17 -8.70 10.28 -9.66
CA LEU A 17 -10.02 10.84 -9.36
C LEU A 17 -9.90 11.79 -8.16
N LEU A 18 -10.71 12.85 -8.13
CA LEU A 18 -10.92 13.61 -6.90
C LEU A 18 -11.55 12.70 -5.84
N LEU A 19 -11.30 12.95 -4.57
CA LEU A 19 -11.95 12.17 -3.50
C LEU A 19 -13.46 12.32 -3.53
N GLU A 20 -13.97 13.52 -3.90
CA GLU A 20 -15.38 13.78 -4.11
C GLU A 20 -15.99 12.93 -5.22
N GLU A 21 -15.26 12.71 -6.31
CA GLU A 21 -15.67 11.84 -7.40
C GLU A 21 -15.66 10.35 -6.98
N LEU A 22 -14.61 9.95 -6.25
CA LEU A 22 -14.47 8.58 -5.77
C LEU A 22 -15.60 8.16 -4.82
N PHE A 23 -16.03 9.08 -3.95
CA PHE A 23 -17.04 8.83 -2.93
C PHE A 23 -18.42 9.42 -3.26
N ALA A 24 -18.66 9.87 -4.51
CA ALA A 24 -19.90 10.55 -4.92
C ALA A 24 -21.19 9.78 -4.57
N ASN A 25 -21.12 8.43 -4.59
CA ASN A 25 -22.26 7.55 -4.30
C ASN A 25 -22.21 6.91 -2.90
N GLN A 26 -21.39 7.43 -2.00
CA GLN A 26 -21.21 6.88 -0.65
C GLN A 26 -21.46 7.98 0.39
N PRO A 27 -22.04 7.68 1.54
CA PRO A 27 -22.31 8.66 2.61
C PRO A 27 -21.02 8.96 3.40
N VAL A 28 -19.96 9.43 2.69
CA VAL A 28 -18.65 9.72 3.29
C VAL A 28 -18.46 11.23 3.38
N ASP A 29 -18.27 11.74 4.60
CA ASP A 29 -17.80 13.10 4.82
C ASP A 29 -16.28 13.14 4.65
N ILE A 30 -15.82 13.51 3.45
CA ILE A 30 -14.40 13.54 3.07
C ILE A 30 -13.62 14.46 4.00
N LYS A 31 -14.19 15.60 4.39
CA LYS A 31 -13.51 16.56 5.27
C LYS A 31 -13.24 15.95 6.65
N LYS A 32 -14.22 15.26 7.22
CA LYS A 32 -14.05 14.54 8.49
C LYS A 32 -13.08 13.36 8.36
N MET A 33 -13.15 12.62 7.26
CA MET A 33 -12.24 11.53 6.99
C MET A 33 -10.79 12.01 6.91
N MET A 34 -10.52 13.09 6.16
CA MET A 34 -9.18 13.65 6.03
C MET A 34 -8.67 14.26 7.35
N ALA A 35 -9.53 14.95 8.11
CA ALA A 35 -9.17 15.45 9.43
C ALA A 35 -8.82 14.32 10.40
N HIS A 36 -9.57 13.21 10.37
CA HIS A 36 -9.28 12.03 11.18
C HIS A 36 -7.94 11.39 10.82
N LEU A 37 -7.65 11.21 9.52
CA LEU A 37 -6.37 10.68 9.06
C LEU A 37 -5.20 11.59 9.45
N GLY A 38 -5.35 12.90 9.29
CA GLY A 38 -4.35 13.88 9.69
C GLY A 38 -4.07 13.86 11.19
N LYS A 39 -5.13 13.74 12.00
CA LYS A 39 -4.97 13.60 13.46
C LYS A 39 -4.25 12.30 13.82
N THR A 40 -4.68 11.17 13.25
CA THR A 40 -4.07 9.86 13.53
C THR A 40 -2.60 9.83 13.14
N SER A 41 -2.23 10.42 12.00
CA SER A 41 -0.82 10.49 11.59
C SER A 41 0.00 11.36 12.53
N ALA A 42 -0.54 12.50 12.97
CA ALA A 42 0.13 13.37 13.94
C ALA A 42 0.33 12.67 15.30
N ASP A 43 -0.70 11.97 15.80
CA ASP A 43 -0.62 11.18 17.04
C ASP A 43 0.45 10.07 16.97
N LEU A 44 0.74 9.58 15.77
CA LEU A 44 1.78 8.57 15.50
C LEU A 44 3.14 9.16 15.10
N GLY A 45 3.28 10.49 15.03
CA GLY A 45 4.50 11.16 14.59
C GLY A 45 4.80 10.95 13.10
N LEU A 46 3.79 10.63 12.28
CA LEU A 46 3.93 10.38 10.86
C LEU A 46 3.57 11.64 10.05
N PRO A 47 4.34 11.96 8.98
CA PRO A 47 3.98 13.06 8.09
C PRO A 47 2.73 12.70 7.28
N PHE A 48 1.86 13.69 7.06
CA PHE A 48 0.66 13.54 6.24
C PHE A 48 0.40 14.86 5.49
N GLY A 49 0.23 14.78 4.17
CA GLY A 49 0.01 15.93 3.31
C GLY A 49 -1.46 16.15 2.96
N GLU A 50 -1.72 17.23 2.23
CA GLU A 50 -3.07 17.52 1.71
C GLU A 50 -3.38 16.60 0.51
N ARG A 51 -4.23 15.61 0.73
CA ARG A 51 -4.64 14.67 -0.29
C ARG A 51 -5.99 15.06 -0.90
N LYS A 52 -6.01 15.42 -2.18
CA LYS A 52 -7.23 15.75 -2.93
C LYS A 52 -7.64 14.66 -3.92
N ARG A 53 -6.70 13.79 -4.32
CA ARG A 53 -6.93 12.77 -5.36
C ARG A 53 -6.50 11.38 -4.89
N THR A 54 -7.11 10.39 -5.50
CA THR A 54 -6.61 9.01 -5.51
C THR A 54 -6.07 8.68 -6.89
N TYR A 55 -5.08 7.79 -6.95
CA TYR A 55 -4.43 7.35 -8.18
C TYR A 55 -4.45 5.83 -8.28
N ASN A 56 -4.39 5.31 -9.50
CA ASN A 56 -4.27 3.88 -9.71
C ASN A 56 -2.93 3.38 -9.18
N SER A 57 -2.97 2.41 -8.28
CA SER A 57 -1.77 1.86 -7.64
C SER A 57 -1.21 0.62 -8.33
N ARG A 58 -1.79 0.19 -9.46
CA ARG A 58 -1.43 -1.07 -10.09
C ARG A 58 0.06 -1.15 -10.44
N LEU A 59 0.61 -0.16 -11.11
CA LEU A 59 2.03 -0.15 -11.49
C LEU A 59 2.95 -0.05 -10.26
N ALA A 60 2.55 0.71 -9.25
CA ALA A 60 3.27 0.78 -7.98
C ALA A 60 3.31 -0.58 -7.26
N GLN A 61 2.23 -1.36 -7.31
CA GLN A 61 2.19 -2.72 -6.76
C GLN A 61 3.11 -3.67 -7.51
N GLU A 62 3.14 -3.61 -8.85
CA GLU A 62 4.03 -4.43 -9.68
C GLU A 62 5.50 -4.10 -9.38
N LEU A 63 5.83 -2.81 -9.31
CA LEU A 63 7.19 -2.38 -8.99
C LEU A 63 7.58 -2.71 -7.54
N GLY A 64 6.61 -2.69 -6.61
CA GLY A 64 6.82 -3.11 -5.23
C GLY A 64 7.22 -4.57 -5.10
N LEU A 65 6.56 -5.48 -5.82
CA LEU A 65 6.94 -6.91 -5.86
C LEU A 65 8.32 -7.11 -6.49
N TRP A 66 8.66 -6.34 -7.52
CA TRP A 66 10.02 -6.35 -8.05
C TRP A 66 11.04 -5.86 -7.01
N ALA A 67 10.76 -4.77 -6.32
CA ALA A 67 11.64 -4.26 -5.25
C ALA A 67 11.82 -5.29 -4.12
N GLU A 68 10.78 -6.05 -3.76
CA GLU A 68 10.89 -7.18 -2.82
C GLU A 68 11.87 -8.24 -3.32
N SER A 69 11.83 -8.59 -4.61
CA SER A 69 12.76 -9.55 -5.21
C SER A 69 14.22 -9.08 -5.20
N ARG A 70 14.42 -7.77 -5.02
CA ARG A 70 15.75 -7.12 -4.89
C ARG A 70 16.13 -6.79 -3.43
N ASN A 71 15.39 -7.31 -2.44
CA ASN A 71 15.55 -7.02 -1.02
C ASN A 71 15.39 -5.54 -0.66
N ALA A 72 14.70 -4.76 -1.48
CA ALA A 72 14.42 -3.34 -1.28
C ALA A 72 12.92 -3.04 -1.06
N GLY A 73 12.10 -4.07 -0.83
CA GLY A 73 10.64 -3.95 -0.73
C GLY A 73 10.19 -2.98 0.33
N ASP A 74 10.66 -3.11 1.57
CA ASP A 74 10.26 -2.22 2.66
C ASP A 74 10.64 -0.75 2.37
N ALA A 75 11.85 -0.51 1.85
CA ALA A 75 12.30 0.83 1.49
C ALA A 75 11.43 1.42 0.36
N PHE A 76 11.11 0.63 -0.67
CA PHE A 76 10.27 1.07 -1.77
C PHE A 76 8.83 1.35 -1.31
N HIS A 77 8.23 0.49 -0.49
CA HIS A 77 6.89 0.70 0.05
C HIS A 77 6.82 2.00 0.86
N MET A 78 7.81 2.27 1.72
CA MET A 78 7.87 3.52 2.48
C MET A 78 8.02 4.74 1.58
N ALA A 79 8.86 4.66 0.53
CA ALA A 79 9.00 5.73 -0.45
C ALA A 79 7.69 5.99 -1.21
N ALA A 80 6.99 4.92 -1.63
CA ALA A 80 5.70 5.01 -2.31
C ALA A 80 4.61 5.61 -1.42
N PHE A 81 4.53 5.20 -0.14
CA PHE A 81 3.59 5.78 0.83
C PHE A 81 3.86 7.26 1.06
N LYS A 82 5.12 7.66 1.23
CA LYS A 82 5.50 9.06 1.37
C LYS A 82 5.12 9.86 0.12
N ALA A 83 5.48 9.39 -1.06
CA ALA A 83 5.14 10.04 -2.32
C ALA A 83 3.63 10.26 -2.48
N TYR A 84 2.83 9.26 -2.11
CA TYR A 84 1.38 9.30 -2.25
C TYR A 84 0.68 10.10 -1.14
N PHE A 85 0.99 9.81 0.13
CA PHE A 85 0.26 10.39 1.27
C PHE A 85 0.81 11.72 1.76
N VAL A 86 2.09 12.01 1.53
CA VAL A 86 2.73 13.26 1.96
C VAL A 86 2.89 14.23 0.79
N ASP A 87 3.52 13.75 -0.30
CA ASP A 87 3.89 14.60 -1.43
C ASP A 87 2.76 14.73 -2.47
N GLY A 88 1.68 13.95 -2.37
CA GLY A 88 0.55 13.96 -3.30
C GLY A 88 0.89 13.52 -4.73
N LYS A 89 2.00 12.79 -4.91
CA LYS A 89 2.48 12.36 -6.24
C LYS A 89 1.58 11.30 -6.85
N ASN A 90 1.46 11.37 -8.18
CA ASN A 90 0.71 10.39 -8.95
C ASN A 90 1.53 9.11 -9.19
N ILE A 91 1.31 8.09 -8.35
CA ILE A 91 1.98 6.79 -8.42
C ILE A 91 1.50 5.88 -9.55
N ALA A 92 0.57 6.34 -10.41
CA ALA A 92 0.24 5.66 -11.65
C ALA A 92 1.22 6.02 -12.79
N LYS A 93 2.02 7.08 -12.62
CA LYS A 93 2.95 7.58 -13.63
C LYS A 93 4.30 6.86 -13.56
N ILE A 94 4.73 6.27 -14.68
CA ILE A 94 6.04 5.59 -14.78
C ILE A 94 7.19 6.50 -14.33
N PRO A 95 7.32 7.77 -14.78
CA PRO A 95 8.43 8.62 -14.32
C PRO A 95 8.51 8.77 -12.81
N VAL A 96 7.37 8.89 -12.12
CA VAL A 96 7.30 8.98 -10.66
C VAL A 96 7.81 7.68 -10.02
N LEU A 97 7.40 6.53 -10.54
CA LEU A 97 7.82 5.22 -10.03
C LEU A 97 9.31 4.97 -10.25
N LEU A 98 9.86 5.42 -11.38
CA LEU A 98 11.30 5.34 -11.65
C LEU A 98 12.12 6.20 -10.67
N ASP A 99 11.62 7.39 -10.33
CA ASP A 99 12.26 8.26 -9.32
C ASP A 99 12.22 7.60 -7.93
N LEU A 100 11.12 6.93 -7.59
CA LEU A 100 11.01 6.18 -6.33
C LEU A 100 11.98 5.00 -6.29
N ALA A 101 12.10 4.22 -7.36
CA ALA A 101 13.08 3.14 -7.45
C ALA A 101 14.51 3.64 -7.24
N ALA A 102 14.88 4.72 -7.94
CA ALA A 102 16.20 5.34 -7.80
C ALA A 102 16.46 5.85 -6.37
N SER A 103 15.43 6.40 -5.70
CA SER A 103 15.55 6.91 -4.32
C SER A 103 15.87 5.84 -3.28
N VAL A 104 15.66 4.57 -3.62
CA VAL A 104 15.97 3.41 -2.77
C VAL A 104 17.09 2.54 -3.35
N ASN A 105 17.96 3.14 -4.16
CA ASN A 105 19.13 2.52 -4.78
C ASN A 105 18.82 1.34 -5.73
N LEU A 106 17.62 1.32 -6.33
CA LEU A 106 17.29 0.40 -7.40
C LEU A 106 17.60 1.02 -8.77
N SER A 107 18.01 0.19 -9.73
CA SER A 107 18.28 0.65 -11.10
C SER A 107 17.03 1.21 -11.76
N ARG A 108 17.11 2.47 -12.22
CA ARG A 108 16.05 3.14 -12.98
C ARG A 108 15.76 2.42 -14.30
N GLU A 109 16.80 1.92 -14.96
CA GLU A 109 16.70 1.21 -16.23
C GLU A 109 15.99 -0.15 -16.04
N GLU A 110 16.38 -0.92 -15.03
CA GLU A 110 15.69 -2.19 -14.72
C GLU A 110 14.23 -1.95 -14.30
N ALA A 111 13.95 -0.91 -13.52
CA ALA A 111 12.60 -0.52 -13.12
C ALA A 111 11.74 -0.18 -14.34
N ASP A 112 12.30 0.56 -15.32
CA ASP A 112 11.60 0.89 -16.55
C ASP A 112 11.29 -0.36 -17.38
N ALA A 113 12.25 -1.24 -17.55
CA ALA A 113 12.06 -2.52 -18.23
C ALA A 113 10.97 -3.38 -17.55
N VAL A 114 10.93 -3.42 -16.23
CA VAL A 114 9.90 -4.14 -15.44
C VAL A 114 8.52 -3.55 -15.66
N LEU A 115 8.38 -2.23 -15.63
CA LEU A 115 7.10 -1.54 -15.80
C LEU A 115 6.59 -1.62 -17.25
N THR A 116 7.46 -1.39 -18.22
CA THR A 116 7.12 -1.44 -19.66
C THR A 116 6.75 -2.87 -20.07
N GLY A 117 7.54 -3.85 -19.64
CA GLY A 117 7.29 -5.27 -19.92
C GLY A 117 6.21 -5.88 -19.02
N ARG A 118 5.69 -5.16 -18.02
CA ARG A 118 4.68 -5.65 -17.07
C ARG A 118 5.09 -6.99 -16.40
N ALA A 119 6.39 -7.15 -16.11
CA ALA A 119 6.98 -8.43 -15.67
C ALA A 119 6.33 -9.00 -14.39
N PHE A 120 5.80 -8.15 -13.51
CA PHE A 120 5.14 -8.56 -12.25
C PHE A 120 3.60 -8.50 -12.32
N LYS A 121 3.01 -8.30 -13.51
CA LYS A 121 1.55 -8.27 -13.68
C LYS A 121 0.87 -9.52 -13.14
N THR A 122 1.33 -10.70 -13.54
CA THR A 122 0.73 -11.98 -13.11
C THR A 122 0.86 -12.20 -11.61
N ALA A 123 1.97 -11.77 -10.99
CA ALA A 123 2.16 -11.89 -9.55
C ALA A 123 1.15 -11.00 -8.77
N VAL A 124 0.92 -9.77 -9.23
CA VAL A 124 -0.12 -8.90 -8.63
C VAL A 124 -1.52 -9.45 -8.89
N ASP A 125 -1.79 -10.03 -10.07
CA ASP A 125 -3.08 -10.67 -10.36
C ASP A 125 -3.34 -11.84 -9.40
N ALA A 126 -2.32 -12.63 -9.06
CA ALA A 126 -2.39 -13.71 -8.09
C ALA A 126 -2.67 -13.19 -6.67
N ASP A 127 -2.02 -12.12 -6.23
CA ASP A 127 -2.29 -11.49 -4.93
C ASP A 127 -3.73 -10.95 -4.85
N TRP A 128 -4.22 -10.35 -5.93
CA TRP A 128 -5.61 -9.88 -6.01
C TRP A 128 -6.62 -11.03 -5.96
N ALA A 129 -6.31 -12.16 -6.62
CA ALA A 129 -7.14 -13.37 -6.56
C ALA A 129 -7.17 -13.93 -5.13
N LEU A 130 -5.99 -14.07 -4.50
CA LEU A 130 -5.86 -14.53 -3.12
C LEU A 130 -6.66 -13.66 -2.13
N SER A 131 -6.62 -12.34 -2.29
CA SER A 131 -7.39 -11.41 -1.44
C SER A 131 -8.90 -11.65 -1.58
N ARG A 132 -9.39 -11.86 -2.81
CA ARG A 132 -10.81 -12.15 -3.06
C ARG A 132 -11.23 -13.50 -2.48
N GLU A 133 -10.45 -14.55 -2.71
CA GLU A 133 -10.68 -15.89 -2.16
C GLU A 133 -10.69 -15.88 -0.64
N ALA A 134 -9.80 -15.10 -0.03
CA ALA A 134 -9.78 -14.90 1.42
C ALA A 134 -10.90 -13.98 1.94
N GLY A 135 -11.76 -13.42 1.08
CA GLY A 135 -12.84 -12.51 1.48
C GLY A 135 -12.34 -11.21 2.12
N ILE A 136 -11.17 -10.71 1.71
CA ILE A 136 -10.63 -9.45 2.19
C ILE A 136 -11.30 -8.31 1.43
N THR A 137 -11.90 -7.37 2.16
CA THR A 137 -12.64 -6.22 1.60
C THR A 137 -12.09 -4.87 2.04
N ALA A 138 -11.12 -4.87 2.96
CA ALA A 138 -10.54 -3.65 3.53
C ALA A 138 -9.05 -3.82 3.80
N VAL A 139 -8.32 -2.72 3.84
CA VAL A 139 -6.88 -2.68 4.15
C VAL A 139 -6.58 -1.62 5.23
N PRO A 140 -5.56 -1.84 6.06
CA PRO A 140 -4.75 -3.05 6.13
C PRO A 140 -5.54 -4.25 6.68
N THR A 141 -5.27 -5.45 6.19
CA THR A 141 -5.74 -6.70 6.80
C THR A 141 -4.55 -7.60 7.04
N PHE A 142 -4.40 -8.05 8.26
CA PHE A 142 -3.38 -9.00 8.66
C PHE A 142 -4.01 -10.39 8.74
N VAL A 143 -3.38 -11.37 8.09
CA VAL A 143 -3.87 -12.75 8.06
C VAL A 143 -2.78 -13.65 8.62
N MET A 144 -3.15 -14.54 9.52
CA MET A 144 -2.26 -15.55 10.07
C MET A 144 -3.04 -16.84 10.27
N ASN A 145 -2.70 -17.89 9.53
CA ASN A 145 -3.49 -19.12 9.43
C ASN A 145 -4.95 -18.83 9.07
N GLN A 146 -5.89 -19.12 9.98
CA GLN A 146 -7.33 -18.86 9.81
C GLN A 146 -7.76 -17.51 10.39
N ASP A 147 -6.90 -16.85 11.15
CA ASP A 147 -7.21 -15.62 11.86
C ASP A 147 -6.98 -14.38 11.01
N LYS A 148 -7.89 -13.41 11.11
CA LYS A 148 -7.82 -12.12 10.41
C LYS A 148 -7.98 -10.97 11.38
N LEU A 149 -7.14 -9.94 11.21
CA LEU A 149 -7.24 -8.67 11.92
C LEU A 149 -7.38 -7.54 10.90
N VAL A 150 -8.54 -6.90 10.87
CA VAL A 150 -8.87 -5.86 9.87
C VAL A 150 -8.69 -4.47 10.45
N GLY A 151 -8.09 -3.59 9.66
CA GLY A 151 -7.85 -2.18 9.97
C GLY A 151 -6.54 -1.92 10.71
N ALA A 152 -6.20 -0.64 10.83
CA ALA A 152 -5.08 -0.20 11.66
C ALA A 152 -5.43 -0.45 13.13
N LYS A 153 -4.68 -1.33 13.77
CA LYS A 153 -4.90 -1.78 15.15
C LYS A 153 -3.68 -1.49 16.00
N PRO A 154 -3.86 -1.28 17.32
CA PRO A 154 -2.75 -1.13 18.26
C PRO A 154 -1.83 -2.35 18.23
N TYR A 155 -0.56 -2.12 18.62
CA TYR A 155 0.48 -3.16 18.66
C TYR A 155 0.02 -4.42 19.43
N GLU A 156 -0.66 -4.24 20.56
CA GLU A 156 -1.13 -5.33 21.41
C GLU A 156 -2.15 -6.24 20.68
N ALA A 157 -2.91 -5.71 19.73
CA ALA A 157 -3.82 -6.52 18.92
C ALA A 157 -3.06 -7.38 17.92
N LEU A 158 -2.00 -6.83 17.31
CA LEU A 158 -1.10 -7.57 16.42
C LEU A 158 -0.32 -8.63 17.20
N GLU A 159 0.18 -8.30 18.40
CA GLU A 159 0.88 -9.25 19.27
C GLU A 159 -0.04 -10.42 19.66
N ARG A 160 -1.30 -10.15 20.03
CA ARG A 160 -2.28 -11.21 20.31
C ARG A 160 -2.51 -12.12 19.10
N LEU A 161 -2.64 -11.58 17.89
CA LEU A 161 -2.78 -12.38 16.68
C LEU A 161 -1.60 -13.34 16.52
N VAL A 162 -0.39 -12.83 16.67
CA VAL A 162 0.85 -13.61 16.52
C VAL A 162 0.98 -14.69 17.59
N VAL A 163 0.73 -14.35 18.86
CA VAL A 163 0.82 -15.29 19.99
C VAL A 163 -0.25 -16.38 19.89
N ALA A 164 -1.50 -16.04 19.53
CA ALA A 164 -2.58 -17.00 19.35
C ALA A 164 -2.26 -18.03 18.25
N ASN A 165 -1.40 -17.65 17.29
CA ASN A 165 -0.94 -18.53 16.21
C ASN A 165 0.40 -19.22 16.52
N GLY A 166 0.81 -19.29 17.79
CA GLY A 166 1.93 -20.11 18.27
C GLY A 166 3.31 -19.49 18.07
N LEU A 167 3.43 -18.24 17.64
CA LEU A 167 4.72 -17.56 17.57
C LEU A 167 5.10 -16.95 18.92
N LYS A 168 6.37 -17.08 19.26
CA LYS A 168 6.95 -16.49 20.46
C LYS A 168 7.62 -15.16 20.15
N LYS A 169 7.54 -14.23 21.10
CA LYS A 169 8.29 -12.96 21.03
C LYS A 169 9.78 -13.25 20.92
N ARG A 170 10.49 -12.61 20.00
CA ARG A 170 11.95 -12.64 20.00
C ARG A 170 12.44 -12.07 21.32
N GLN A 171 13.27 -12.82 22.03
CA GLN A 171 14.01 -12.24 23.15
C GLN A 171 15.01 -11.23 22.54
N ALA A 172 14.99 -10.00 23.06
CA ALA A 172 16.04 -9.04 22.73
C ALA A 172 17.35 -9.60 23.27
N GLY A 173 18.27 -9.94 22.35
CA GLY A 173 19.65 -10.25 22.69
C GLY A 173 20.41 -8.99 23.00
#